data_9e46a04cab7e6a1ce283a38d56845144
#
_entry.id   9e46a04cab7e6a1ce283a38d56845144
#
_cell.length_a   1.000
_cell.length_b   1.000
_cell.length_c   1.000
_cell.angle_alpha   90.00
_cell.angle_beta   90.00
_cell.angle_gamma   90.00
#
_symmetry.space_group_name_H-M   'P 1'
#
loop_
_entity.id
_entity.type
_entity.pdbx_description
1 polymer ?
#
loop_
_entity_poly.entity_id
_entity_poly.type
_entity_poly.pdbx_seq_one_letter_code
_entity_poly.pdbx_strand_id
1 'polypeptide(L)'
;MAGTGEVYKGSDGVWGFRVKASTGQIIATDGGYGYTSKDDARATLQLLLQGDYAGPIYEIATLACGQEITEDTTLDSDLVCAGGPALVVAADNVTLDLGGYTVSASADTVGSGPGIVLQGVTGVTVRKGTVQNFGAAVVIAGGGNNVVQNLTCQDNVGSVGGDFGDGIVVDNSSENRIEGNTVRRNGPYSGISLLGESRHNQVLDNIVSDNNMLHLGDPSAGRQAMGIRMEGPKADHNTVSGNTVTGSGADGIVVLPTCIPGSEPECAGSPPNQHNLITNNISNDNGTSGRGDGIRLFTVANPVAPAHTTIRENVADENQTNGIAIDAAGNNNPGPTENRVIGNSAHGNGAYDGFDGNVNPRCDANVWEGNDFRSVNQRCVSGEPAPASGSRSDEV
;
A
#
# COMPACT_ATOMS: atom_id res chain seq x y z
N MET A 1 -25.22 -17.09 49.14
CA MET A 1 -25.33 -15.64 49.38
C MET A 1 -25.29 -14.95 48.02
N ALA A 2 -26.05 -13.90 47.82
CA ALA A 2 -26.02 -13.12 46.59
C ALA A 2 -24.73 -12.28 46.54
N GLY A 3 -24.24 -11.99 45.33
CA GLY A 3 -23.13 -11.04 45.14
C GLY A 3 -23.56 -9.61 45.47
N THR A 4 -22.65 -8.67 45.52
CA THR A 4 -22.89 -7.27 45.84
C THR A 4 -22.40 -6.33 44.74
N GLY A 5 -23.19 -5.28 44.45
CA GLY A 5 -22.75 -4.16 43.62
C GLY A 5 -22.21 -3.03 44.54
N GLU A 6 -21.10 -2.47 44.20
CA GLU A 6 -20.45 -1.36 44.92
C GLU A 6 -20.24 -0.16 43.99
N VAL A 7 -20.61 1.03 44.44
CA VAL A 7 -20.26 2.31 43.77
C VAL A 7 -19.20 3.00 44.63
N TYR A 8 -18.10 3.41 44.00
CA TYR A 8 -16.97 4.04 44.71
C TYR A 8 -16.49 5.29 43.97
N LYS A 9 -15.74 6.11 44.68
CA LYS A 9 -15.05 7.25 44.09
C LYS A 9 -13.57 6.94 44.04
N GLY A 10 -13.00 7.02 42.81
CA GLY A 10 -11.58 6.82 42.60
C GLY A 10 -10.70 7.93 43.15
N SER A 11 -9.42 7.71 43.28
CA SER A 11 -8.44 8.70 43.72
C SER A 11 -8.31 9.88 42.73
N ASP A 12 -8.71 9.69 41.50
CA ASP A 12 -8.83 10.68 40.42
C ASP A 12 -10.09 11.57 40.52
N GLY A 13 -10.95 11.27 41.50
CA GLY A 13 -12.20 12.00 41.75
C GLY A 13 -13.38 11.52 40.91
N VAL A 14 -13.20 10.52 40.08
CA VAL A 14 -14.23 9.94 39.18
C VAL A 14 -14.99 8.82 39.90
N TRP A 15 -16.28 8.69 39.61
CA TRP A 15 -17.11 7.63 40.19
C TRP A 15 -17.04 6.38 39.33
N GLY A 16 -16.92 5.22 39.98
CA GLY A 16 -16.94 3.92 39.34
C GLY A 16 -17.87 2.95 40.02
N PHE A 17 -18.08 1.79 39.41
CA PHE A 17 -18.78 0.68 40.07
C PHE A 17 -17.99 -0.62 39.90
N ARG A 18 -18.31 -1.58 40.78
CA ARG A 18 -17.88 -2.98 40.63
C ARG A 18 -18.95 -3.93 41.15
N VAL A 19 -19.02 -5.12 40.54
CA VAL A 19 -19.86 -6.22 40.96
C VAL A 19 -18.95 -7.29 41.58
N LYS A 20 -19.28 -7.76 42.77
CA LYS A 20 -18.56 -8.84 43.43
C LYS A 20 -19.44 -10.10 43.54
N ALA A 21 -18.84 -11.26 43.28
CA ALA A 21 -19.44 -12.54 43.65
C ALA A 21 -19.58 -12.70 45.15
N SER A 22 -20.34 -13.68 45.61
CA SER A 22 -20.50 -14.02 47.01
C SER A 22 -19.16 -14.39 47.69
N THR A 23 -18.14 -14.75 46.93
CA THR A 23 -16.77 -15.01 47.39
C THR A 23 -15.93 -13.76 47.57
N GLY A 24 -16.45 -12.57 47.23
CA GLY A 24 -15.72 -11.30 47.29
C GLY A 24 -14.91 -11.02 46.04
N GLN A 25 -14.83 -11.93 45.08
CA GLN A 25 -14.14 -11.74 43.79
C GLN A 25 -14.89 -10.68 42.97
N ILE A 26 -14.17 -9.75 42.35
CA ILE A 26 -14.73 -8.80 41.39
C ILE A 26 -15.01 -9.54 40.09
N ILE A 27 -16.26 -9.45 39.61
CA ILE A 27 -16.72 -10.13 38.41
C ILE A 27 -17.13 -9.16 37.28
N ALA A 28 -17.31 -7.87 37.59
CA ALA A 28 -17.52 -6.81 36.62
C ALA A 28 -17.11 -5.45 37.19
N THR A 29 -16.69 -4.54 36.34
CA THR A 29 -16.39 -3.13 36.63
C THR A 29 -16.90 -2.24 35.51
N ASP A 30 -16.81 -0.92 35.70
CA ASP A 30 -17.07 0.11 34.68
C ASP A 30 -15.97 0.25 33.61
N GLY A 31 -15.01 -0.64 33.59
CA GLY A 31 -13.90 -0.61 32.63
C GLY A 31 -12.88 0.53 32.84
N GLY A 32 -12.97 1.25 33.94
CA GLY A 32 -12.03 2.35 34.27
C GLY A 32 -12.36 3.69 33.60
N TYR A 33 -13.45 3.78 32.81
CA TYR A 33 -13.85 5.04 32.18
C TYR A 33 -14.49 6.04 33.13
N GLY A 34 -15.05 5.56 34.22
CA GLY A 34 -15.64 6.36 35.30
C GLY A 34 -16.85 7.21 34.89
N TYR A 35 -17.51 7.71 35.93
CA TYR A 35 -18.70 8.55 35.75
C TYR A 35 -18.46 9.90 36.43
N THR A 36 -18.99 10.97 35.86
CA THR A 36 -18.90 12.32 36.41
C THR A 36 -19.79 12.49 37.65
N SER A 37 -20.84 11.66 37.77
CA SER A 37 -21.73 11.67 38.93
C SER A 37 -21.88 10.28 39.56
N LYS A 38 -22.13 10.29 40.90
CA LYS A 38 -22.43 9.08 41.68
C LYS A 38 -23.74 8.41 41.23
N ASP A 39 -24.70 9.24 40.85
CA ASP A 39 -26.03 8.75 40.46
C ASP A 39 -26.00 8.04 39.14
N ASP A 40 -25.19 8.47 38.16
CA ASP A 40 -25.01 7.80 36.88
C ASP A 40 -24.31 6.45 37.06
N ALA A 41 -23.26 6.38 37.87
CA ALA A 41 -22.59 5.11 38.19
C ALA A 41 -23.53 4.14 38.88
N ARG A 42 -24.40 4.63 39.79
CA ARG A 42 -25.40 3.83 40.49
C ARG A 42 -26.50 3.35 39.55
N ALA A 43 -27.00 4.23 38.67
CA ALA A 43 -28.04 3.87 37.69
C ALA A 43 -27.57 2.76 36.74
N THR A 44 -26.35 2.89 36.23
CA THR A 44 -25.75 1.87 35.36
C THR A 44 -25.57 0.53 36.07
N LEU A 45 -25.09 0.56 37.34
CA LEU A 45 -24.95 -0.64 38.16
C LEU A 45 -26.33 -1.29 38.45
N GLN A 46 -27.37 -0.50 38.67
CA GLN A 46 -28.71 -1.02 38.88
C GLN A 46 -29.27 -1.73 37.66
N LEU A 47 -29.11 -1.13 36.47
CA LEU A 47 -29.52 -1.75 35.20
C LEU A 47 -28.79 -3.10 34.99
N LEU A 48 -27.48 -3.15 35.26
CA LEU A 48 -26.71 -4.40 35.22
C LEU A 48 -27.24 -5.48 36.15
N LEU A 49 -27.54 -5.11 37.40
CA LEU A 49 -28.01 -6.06 38.42
C LEU A 49 -29.46 -6.51 38.20
N GLN A 50 -30.28 -5.71 37.53
CA GLN A 50 -31.68 -6.03 37.21
C GLN A 50 -31.82 -6.86 35.93
N GLY A 51 -30.74 -7.06 35.17
CA GLY A 51 -30.76 -7.86 33.95
C GLY A 51 -31.32 -7.11 32.73
N ASP A 52 -31.44 -5.79 32.80
CA ASP A 52 -31.96 -4.97 31.72
C ASP A 52 -30.96 -4.79 30.55
N TYR A 53 -29.73 -5.31 30.70
CA TYR A 53 -28.76 -5.47 29.62
C TYR A 53 -28.91 -6.85 29.00
N ALA A 54 -30.00 -7.07 28.28
CA ALA A 54 -30.25 -8.30 27.53
C ALA A 54 -29.66 -8.23 26.10
N GLY A 55 -28.55 -7.55 25.91
CA GLY A 55 -27.79 -7.56 24.66
C GLY A 55 -27.10 -8.91 24.41
N PRO A 56 -26.69 -9.21 23.18
CA PRO A 56 -25.91 -10.41 22.91
C PRO A 56 -24.60 -10.39 23.71
N ILE A 57 -24.25 -11.53 24.30
CA ILE A 57 -22.94 -11.74 24.92
C ILE A 57 -21.95 -11.95 23.77
N TYR A 58 -21.07 -11.01 23.56
CA TYR A 58 -19.94 -11.21 22.66
C TYR A 58 -18.81 -11.86 23.47
N GLU A 59 -18.41 -13.05 23.09
CA GLU A 59 -17.13 -13.59 23.53
C GLU A 59 -16.04 -12.83 22.79
N ILE A 60 -15.35 -11.96 23.49
CA ILE A 60 -14.14 -11.32 22.96
C ILE A 60 -13.06 -12.41 23.01
N ALA A 61 -12.84 -13.07 21.90
CA ALA A 61 -11.72 -13.97 21.76
C ALA A 61 -10.45 -13.12 21.80
N THR A 62 -9.61 -13.33 22.80
CA THR A 62 -8.27 -12.75 22.84
C THR A 62 -7.50 -13.34 21.65
N LEU A 63 -7.21 -12.53 20.64
CA LEU A 63 -6.49 -12.98 19.47
C LEU A 63 -5.07 -13.40 19.86
N ALA A 64 -4.65 -14.54 19.35
CA ALA A 64 -3.30 -15.06 19.53
C ALA A 64 -2.50 -14.95 18.22
N CYS A 65 -1.19 -14.84 18.34
CA CYS A 65 -0.30 -14.85 17.20
C CYS A 65 -0.41 -16.16 16.41
N GLY A 66 -0.46 -16.05 15.08
CA GLY A 66 -0.65 -17.18 14.18
C GLY A 66 -2.11 -17.65 14.06
N GLN A 67 -3.06 -16.94 14.68
CA GLN A 67 -4.45 -17.34 14.65
C GLN A 67 -5.07 -17.16 13.25
N GLU A 68 -5.86 -18.15 12.86
CA GLU A 68 -6.74 -18.07 11.70
C GLU A 68 -8.02 -17.30 12.06
N ILE A 69 -8.38 -16.33 11.22
CA ILE A 69 -9.58 -15.51 11.35
C ILE A 69 -10.61 -16.05 10.35
N THR A 70 -11.70 -16.60 10.88
CA THR A 70 -12.76 -17.25 10.09
C THR A 70 -14.12 -16.58 10.23
N GLU A 71 -14.20 -15.53 11.04
CA GLU A 71 -15.40 -14.74 11.29
C GLU A 71 -15.04 -13.28 11.56
N ASP A 72 -16.02 -12.39 11.55
CA ASP A 72 -15.81 -10.98 11.85
C ASP A 72 -15.15 -10.82 13.21
N THR A 73 -14.00 -10.16 13.22
CA THR A 73 -13.14 -10.09 14.39
C THR A 73 -12.67 -8.66 14.60
N THR A 74 -12.69 -8.22 15.85
CA THR A 74 -12.12 -6.91 16.26
C THR A 74 -11.06 -7.13 17.32
N LEU A 75 -9.88 -6.50 17.18
CA LEU A 75 -8.87 -6.47 18.23
C LEU A 75 -9.37 -5.63 19.40
N ASP A 76 -9.05 -6.07 20.60
CA ASP A 76 -9.33 -5.39 21.87
C ASP A 76 -8.07 -4.89 22.59
N SER A 77 -6.90 -5.24 22.05
CA SER A 77 -5.59 -4.88 22.60
C SER A 77 -4.49 -4.99 21.56
N ASP A 78 -3.33 -4.42 21.83
CA ASP A 78 -2.14 -4.60 20.99
C ASP A 78 -1.69 -6.07 20.98
N LEU A 79 -1.26 -6.53 19.80
CA LEU A 79 -0.78 -7.90 19.57
C LEU A 79 0.70 -7.87 19.21
N VAL A 80 1.55 -8.45 20.04
CA VAL A 80 3.00 -8.55 19.80
C VAL A 80 3.38 -10.01 19.54
N CYS A 81 3.92 -10.28 18.35
CA CYS A 81 4.20 -11.64 17.86
C CYS A 81 5.69 -11.92 17.69
N ALA A 82 6.09 -13.16 17.89
CA ALA A 82 7.44 -13.63 17.60
C ALA A 82 7.61 -13.94 16.10
N GLY A 83 7.42 -12.90 15.25
CA GLY A 83 7.44 -13.00 13.78
C GLY A 83 6.07 -13.22 13.16
N GLY A 84 6.02 -13.32 11.85
CA GLY A 84 4.80 -13.51 11.06
C GLY A 84 4.61 -14.92 10.52
N PRO A 85 3.40 -15.25 9.99
CA PRO A 85 2.24 -14.35 10.01
C PRO A 85 1.66 -14.18 11.42
N ALA A 86 1.36 -12.93 11.79
CA ALA A 86 0.73 -12.67 13.07
C ALA A 86 -0.76 -13.06 13.05
N LEU A 87 -1.47 -12.75 11.96
CA LEU A 87 -2.86 -13.13 11.74
C LEU A 87 -3.04 -13.63 10.31
N VAL A 88 -3.85 -14.68 10.12
CA VAL A 88 -4.18 -15.26 8.83
C VAL A 88 -5.69 -15.21 8.63
N VAL A 89 -6.17 -14.45 7.64
CA VAL A 89 -7.61 -14.48 7.29
C VAL A 89 -7.84 -15.68 6.38
N ALA A 90 -8.67 -16.63 6.86
CA ALA A 90 -8.87 -17.95 6.25
C ALA A 90 -10.31 -18.19 5.76
N ALA A 91 -11.17 -17.17 5.80
CA ALA A 91 -12.56 -17.26 5.32
C ALA A 91 -12.94 -16.04 4.48
N ASP A 92 -13.85 -16.25 3.54
CA ASP A 92 -14.40 -15.21 2.69
C ASP A 92 -15.36 -14.28 3.45
N ASN A 93 -15.48 -13.03 2.97
CA ASN A 93 -16.43 -12.04 3.47
C ASN A 93 -16.29 -11.70 4.96
N VAL A 94 -15.10 -11.82 5.49
CA VAL A 94 -14.76 -11.55 6.89
C VAL A 94 -14.21 -10.12 7.05
N THR A 95 -14.57 -9.46 8.14
CA THR A 95 -13.97 -8.20 8.55
C THR A 95 -12.99 -8.41 9.70
N LEU A 96 -11.74 -8.04 9.50
CA LEU A 96 -10.73 -7.89 10.55
C LEU A 96 -10.57 -6.40 10.87
N ASP A 97 -11.16 -5.95 11.96
CA ASP A 97 -11.04 -4.57 12.47
C ASP A 97 -9.98 -4.53 13.56
N LEU A 98 -8.88 -3.82 13.32
CA LEU A 98 -7.81 -3.71 14.32
C LEU A 98 -8.18 -2.77 15.48
N GLY A 99 -9.36 -2.14 15.47
CA GLY A 99 -9.88 -1.35 16.58
C GLY A 99 -9.03 -0.13 17.00
N GLY A 100 -8.07 0.26 16.16
CA GLY A 100 -7.05 1.27 16.46
C GLY A 100 -5.80 0.71 17.14
N TYR A 101 -5.77 -0.58 17.43
CA TYR A 101 -4.63 -1.26 18.07
C TYR A 101 -3.51 -1.58 17.09
N THR A 102 -2.38 -2.01 17.65
CA THR A 102 -1.15 -2.34 16.92
C THR A 102 -0.93 -3.84 16.87
N VAL A 103 -0.65 -4.35 15.67
CA VAL A 103 -0.09 -5.68 15.43
C VAL A 103 1.39 -5.49 15.09
N SER A 104 2.30 -6.06 15.88
CA SER A 104 3.74 -5.87 15.69
C SER A 104 4.54 -7.16 15.87
N ALA A 105 5.65 -7.26 15.13
CA ALA A 105 6.68 -8.23 15.50
C ALA A 105 7.40 -7.78 16.78
N SER A 106 7.87 -8.74 17.58
CA SER A 106 8.73 -8.46 18.74
C SER A 106 10.10 -7.94 18.32
N ALA A 107 10.80 -7.27 19.21
CA ALA A 107 12.11 -6.67 18.91
C ALA A 107 13.14 -7.69 18.39
N ASP A 108 13.06 -8.95 18.82
CA ASP A 108 13.99 -10.00 18.45
C ASP A 108 13.66 -10.64 17.07
N THR A 109 12.49 -10.31 16.50
CA THR A 109 11.99 -10.93 15.27
C THR A 109 11.55 -9.90 14.21
N VAL A 110 12.05 -8.68 14.32
CA VAL A 110 11.82 -7.65 13.32
C VAL A 110 12.17 -8.15 11.92
N GLY A 111 11.28 -7.95 10.96
CA GLY A 111 11.48 -8.37 9.58
C GLY A 111 11.12 -9.83 9.28
N SER A 112 10.59 -10.57 10.25
CA SER A 112 10.21 -11.97 10.07
C SER A 112 8.78 -12.11 9.56
N GLY A 113 8.63 -12.53 8.31
CA GLY A 113 7.34 -12.83 7.67
C GLY A 113 6.36 -11.66 7.60
N PRO A 114 5.14 -11.86 7.15
CA PRO A 114 4.11 -10.84 7.08
C PRO A 114 3.36 -10.65 8.41
N GLY A 115 2.81 -9.46 8.63
CA GLY A 115 1.93 -9.19 9.77
C GLY A 115 0.56 -9.85 9.59
N ILE A 116 -0.14 -9.51 8.53
CA ILE A 116 -1.48 -10.04 8.20
C ILE A 116 -1.45 -10.66 6.81
N VAL A 117 -2.01 -11.87 6.69
CA VAL A 117 -2.10 -12.60 5.42
C VAL A 117 -3.55 -12.88 5.06
N LEU A 118 -3.90 -12.56 3.81
CA LEU A 118 -5.13 -12.98 3.15
C LEU A 118 -4.74 -14.02 2.10
N GLN A 119 -5.02 -15.30 2.35
CA GLN A 119 -4.57 -16.40 1.49
C GLN A 119 -5.73 -16.98 0.70
N GLY A 120 -5.85 -16.62 -0.59
CA GLY A 120 -6.87 -17.16 -1.49
C GLY A 120 -8.31 -16.78 -1.14
N VAL A 121 -8.53 -15.79 -0.28
CA VAL A 121 -9.84 -15.36 0.21
C VAL A 121 -10.40 -14.19 -0.60
N THR A 122 -11.73 -14.06 -0.54
CA THR A 122 -12.49 -13.07 -1.32
C THR A 122 -13.42 -12.26 -0.42
N GLY A 123 -13.54 -10.96 -0.69
CA GLY A 123 -14.48 -10.08 0.00
C GLY A 123 -14.09 -9.72 1.44
N VAL A 124 -12.84 -9.93 1.82
CA VAL A 124 -12.31 -9.62 3.15
C VAL A 124 -12.08 -8.12 3.31
N THR A 125 -12.35 -7.59 4.49
CA THR A 125 -11.99 -6.22 4.87
C THR A 125 -11.01 -6.22 6.03
N VAL A 126 -9.83 -5.60 5.87
CA VAL A 126 -8.87 -5.32 6.97
C VAL A 126 -8.79 -3.82 7.18
N ARG A 127 -8.96 -3.35 8.43
CA ARG A 127 -9.08 -1.92 8.68
C ARG A 127 -8.66 -1.44 10.07
N LYS A 128 -8.38 -0.13 10.17
CA LYS A 128 -8.28 0.68 11.41
C LYS A 128 -7.26 0.18 12.42
N GLY A 129 -6.00 0.37 12.18
CA GLY A 129 -4.95 0.08 13.16
C GLY A 129 -3.57 0.20 12.57
N THR A 130 -2.57 -0.27 13.31
CA THR A 130 -1.17 -0.22 12.91
C THR A 130 -0.61 -1.64 12.73
N VAL A 131 0.14 -1.87 11.66
CA VAL A 131 0.90 -3.11 11.43
C VAL A 131 2.35 -2.74 11.20
N GLN A 132 3.25 -3.23 12.04
CA GLN A 132 4.65 -2.78 12.03
C GLN A 132 5.67 -3.85 12.42
N ASN A 133 6.94 -3.60 12.03
CA ASN A 133 8.11 -4.40 12.37
C ASN A 133 8.15 -5.80 11.76
N PHE A 134 7.28 -6.12 10.82
CA PHE A 134 7.30 -7.37 10.04
C PHE A 134 8.16 -7.23 8.78
N GLY A 135 8.28 -8.30 8.01
CA GLY A 135 8.84 -8.25 6.65
C GLY A 135 7.90 -7.54 5.68
N ALA A 136 6.59 -7.73 5.83
CA ALA A 136 5.54 -6.95 5.18
C ALA A 136 4.38 -6.72 6.16
N ALA A 137 3.66 -5.60 6.05
CA ALA A 137 2.51 -5.39 6.93
C ALA A 137 1.34 -6.30 6.53
N VAL A 138 0.89 -6.20 5.29
CA VAL A 138 -0.25 -6.97 4.77
C VAL A 138 0.14 -7.63 3.46
N VAL A 139 -0.18 -8.91 3.32
CA VAL A 139 -0.01 -9.69 2.09
C VAL A 139 -1.36 -10.26 1.67
N ILE A 140 -1.80 -9.92 0.47
CA ILE A 140 -2.95 -10.52 -0.21
C ILE A 140 -2.39 -11.44 -1.27
N ALA A 141 -2.51 -12.75 -1.10
CA ALA A 141 -2.00 -13.76 -2.01
C ALA A 141 -3.13 -14.59 -2.61
N GLY A 142 -3.44 -14.34 -3.89
CA GLY A 142 -4.62 -14.92 -4.56
C GLY A 142 -5.95 -14.37 -4.07
N GLY A 143 -7.06 -14.97 -4.51
CA GLY A 143 -8.39 -14.46 -4.20
C GLY A 143 -8.71 -13.13 -4.87
N GLY A 144 -9.56 -12.29 -4.25
CA GLY A 144 -9.92 -11.01 -4.83
C GLY A 144 -11.04 -10.26 -4.10
N ASN A 145 -11.41 -9.09 -4.61
CA ASN A 145 -12.43 -8.23 -4.01
C ASN A 145 -12.19 -7.90 -2.52
N ASN A 146 -10.93 -7.89 -2.09
CA ASN A 146 -10.57 -7.59 -0.71
C ASN A 146 -10.34 -6.08 -0.53
N VAL A 147 -10.56 -5.58 0.68
CA VAL A 147 -10.39 -4.17 1.04
C VAL A 147 -9.37 -4.05 2.17
N VAL A 148 -8.32 -3.26 1.95
CA VAL A 148 -7.37 -2.87 3.00
C VAL A 148 -7.46 -1.36 3.16
N GLN A 149 -7.97 -0.90 4.31
CA GLN A 149 -8.28 0.51 4.45
C GLN A 149 -7.97 1.09 5.83
N ASN A 150 -7.57 2.36 5.85
CA ASN A 150 -7.34 3.13 7.08
C ASN A 150 -6.36 2.43 8.04
N LEU A 151 -5.34 1.78 7.50
CA LEU A 151 -4.23 1.21 8.26
C LEU A 151 -3.03 2.16 8.27
N THR A 152 -2.20 2.04 9.30
CA THR A 152 -0.82 2.50 9.30
C THR A 152 0.10 1.29 9.13
N CYS A 153 0.74 1.16 7.98
CA CYS A 153 1.72 0.11 7.66
C CYS A 153 3.12 0.74 7.71
N GLN A 154 3.86 0.51 8.79
CA GLN A 154 5.13 1.20 8.99
C GLN A 154 6.24 0.31 9.52
N ASP A 155 7.49 0.70 9.21
CA ASP A 155 8.69 0.05 9.74
C ASP A 155 8.75 -1.45 9.43
N ASN A 156 8.13 -1.89 8.32
CA ASN A 156 8.18 -3.27 7.88
C ASN A 156 9.37 -3.43 6.93
N VAL A 157 10.37 -4.19 7.36
CA VAL A 157 11.67 -4.24 6.69
C VAL A 157 12.08 -5.68 6.44
N GLY A 158 12.21 -6.08 5.18
CA GLY A 158 12.64 -7.39 4.79
C GLY A 158 14.11 -7.70 5.16
N SER A 159 14.40 -8.96 5.40
CA SER A 159 15.76 -9.46 5.59
C SER A 159 16.38 -9.94 4.27
N VAL A 160 17.70 -10.01 4.20
CA VAL A 160 18.41 -10.56 3.03
C VAL A 160 17.99 -12.02 2.80
N GLY A 161 17.57 -12.32 1.58
CA GLY A 161 17.06 -13.64 1.20
C GLY A 161 15.60 -13.90 1.61
N GLY A 162 14.91 -12.91 2.18
CA GLY A 162 13.47 -12.94 2.41
C GLY A 162 12.70 -12.38 1.22
N ASP A 163 11.47 -12.87 1.03
CA ASP A 163 10.59 -12.44 -0.07
C ASP A 163 9.82 -11.15 0.23
N PHE A 164 10.07 -10.54 1.39
CA PHE A 164 9.31 -9.40 1.89
C PHE A 164 10.20 -8.17 2.08
N GLY A 165 9.56 -7.04 2.13
CA GLY A 165 10.19 -5.73 2.29
C GLY A 165 9.26 -4.63 1.76
N ASP A 166 7.97 -4.88 1.84
CA ASP A 166 6.92 -3.98 1.38
C ASP A 166 5.99 -3.58 2.53
N GLY A 167 5.29 -2.49 2.37
CA GLY A 167 4.20 -2.15 3.28
C GLY A 167 2.97 -3.04 3.03
N ILE A 168 2.40 -2.98 1.82
CA ILE A 168 1.24 -3.78 1.40
C ILE A 168 1.57 -4.49 0.09
N VAL A 169 1.35 -5.80 0.04
CA VAL A 169 1.56 -6.64 -1.14
C VAL A 169 0.24 -7.21 -1.62
N VAL A 170 -0.02 -7.08 -2.93
CA VAL A 170 -1.09 -7.77 -3.65
C VAL A 170 -0.41 -8.66 -4.68
N ASP A 171 -0.44 -9.97 -4.48
CA ASP A 171 0.24 -10.95 -5.32
C ASP A 171 -0.76 -11.91 -5.96
N ASN A 172 -0.78 -11.94 -7.30
CA ASN A 172 -1.70 -12.78 -8.08
C ASN A 172 -3.16 -12.66 -7.61
N SER A 173 -3.59 -11.45 -7.27
CA SER A 173 -4.91 -11.16 -6.70
C SER A 173 -5.54 -9.95 -7.37
N SER A 174 -6.84 -10.02 -7.63
CA SER A 174 -7.53 -9.03 -8.47
C SER A 174 -8.72 -8.39 -7.78
N GLU A 175 -9.14 -7.23 -8.33
CA GLU A 175 -10.33 -6.51 -7.85
C GLU A 175 -10.24 -6.03 -6.39
N ASN A 176 -9.03 -5.93 -5.84
CA ASN A 176 -8.84 -5.45 -4.47
C ASN A 176 -8.83 -3.92 -4.41
N ARG A 177 -9.17 -3.38 -3.24
CA ARG A 177 -9.17 -1.95 -2.95
C ARG A 177 -8.24 -1.66 -1.77
N ILE A 178 -7.20 -0.89 -2.03
CA ILE A 178 -6.20 -0.44 -1.06
C ILE A 178 -6.40 1.07 -0.88
N GLU A 179 -7.05 1.50 0.21
CA GLU A 179 -7.57 2.86 0.30
C GLU A 179 -7.31 3.54 1.64
N GLY A 180 -6.91 4.82 1.58
CA GLY A 180 -6.79 5.67 2.76
C GLY A 180 -5.77 5.19 3.79
N ASN A 181 -4.80 4.39 3.37
CA ASN A 181 -3.75 3.89 4.26
C ASN A 181 -2.58 4.87 4.36
N THR A 182 -1.89 4.86 5.50
CA THR A 182 -0.58 5.48 5.67
C THR A 182 0.48 4.39 5.61
N VAL A 183 1.32 4.40 4.58
CA VAL A 183 2.33 3.37 4.32
C VAL A 183 3.70 4.03 4.30
N ARG A 184 4.49 3.80 5.35
CA ARG A 184 5.74 4.58 5.52
C ARG A 184 6.87 3.79 6.15
N ARG A 185 8.10 4.18 5.78
CA ARG A 185 9.34 3.58 6.31
C ARG A 185 9.36 2.07 6.20
N ASN A 186 8.90 1.56 5.05
CA ASN A 186 9.02 0.16 4.70
C ASN A 186 10.16 -0.03 3.69
N GLY A 187 10.60 -1.25 3.47
CA GLY A 187 11.66 -1.56 2.50
C GLY A 187 12.27 -2.94 2.71
N PRO A 188 13.13 -3.34 1.81
CA PRO A 188 13.80 -2.57 0.74
C PRO A 188 13.04 -2.51 -0.60
N TYR A 189 11.83 -3.05 -0.71
CA TYR A 189 11.16 -3.11 -2.01
C TYR A 189 10.22 -1.93 -2.25
N SER A 190 9.03 -1.91 -1.65
CA SER A 190 8.08 -0.82 -1.95
C SER A 190 7.16 -0.50 -0.78
N GLY A 191 6.50 0.66 -0.87
CA GLY A 191 5.38 0.95 0.01
C GLY A 191 4.19 0.04 -0.29
N ILE A 192 3.71 0.05 -1.55
CA ILE A 192 2.60 -0.78 -2.03
C ILE A 192 3.03 -1.47 -3.32
N SER A 193 2.83 -2.80 -3.39
CA SER A 193 3.16 -3.62 -4.56
C SER A 193 1.95 -4.36 -5.11
N LEU A 194 1.75 -4.28 -6.43
CA LEU A 194 0.84 -5.14 -7.19
C LEU A 194 1.71 -6.05 -8.05
N LEU A 195 1.76 -7.34 -7.72
CA LEU A 195 2.71 -8.30 -8.30
C LEU A 195 2.01 -9.38 -9.13
N GLY A 196 2.74 -9.96 -10.08
CA GLY A 196 2.28 -11.11 -10.87
C GLY A 196 1.09 -10.79 -11.77
N GLU A 197 0.04 -11.58 -11.70
CA GLU A 197 -1.22 -11.40 -12.43
C GLU A 197 -2.26 -10.58 -11.65
N SER A 198 -1.85 -9.51 -10.99
CA SER A 198 -2.73 -8.65 -10.19
C SER A 198 -3.44 -7.63 -11.06
N ARG A 199 -4.75 -7.80 -11.27
CA ARG A 199 -5.57 -7.03 -12.21
C ARG A 199 -6.73 -6.33 -11.55
N HIS A 200 -7.20 -5.24 -12.19
CA HIS A 200 -8.40 -4.50 -11.75
C HIS A 200 -8.34 -4.04 -10.28
N ASN A 201 -7.14 -3.93 -9.71
CA ASN A 201 -6.97 -3.42 -8.36
C ASN A 201 -7.06 -1.89 -8.34
N GLN A 202 -7.49 -1.36 -7.22
CA GLN A 202 -7.61 0.07 -6.97
C GLN A 202 -6.72 0.47 -5.78
N VAL A 203 -5.76 1.36 -6.02
CA VAL A 203 -4.89 1.95 -4.99
C VAL A 203 -5.28 3.42 -4.88
N LEU A 204 -6.04 3.77 -3.84
CA LEU A 204 -6.77 5.03 -3.76
C LEU A 204 -6.43 5.82 -2.49
N ASP A 205 -6.16 7.11 -2.66
CA ASP A 205 -6.09 8.06 -1.54
C ASP A 205 -5.15 7.65 -0.40
N ASN A 206 -4.08 6.91 -0.71
CA ASN A 206 -3.08 6.51 0.28
C ASN A 206 -1.99 7.59 0.44
N ILE A 207 -1.42 7.67 1.64
CA ILE A 207 -0.19 8.41 1.94
C ILE A 207 0.95 7.40 1.99
N VAL A 208 1.84 7.46 1.01
CA VAL A 208 2.97 6.53 0.84
C VAL A 208 4.27 7.32 0.95
N SER A 209 4.96 7.23 2.10
CA SER A 209 6.10 8.12 2.36
C SER A 209 7.32 7.40 2.93
N ASP A 210 8.50 7.89 2.57
CA ASP A 210 9.78 7.44 3.15
C ASP A 210 10.00 5.92 3.06
N ASN A 211 9.45 5.27 2.03
CA ASN A 211 9.66 3.84 1.81
C ASN A 211 11.03 3.63 1.14
N ASN A 212 12.08 3.74 1.95
CA ASN A 212 13.48 3.71 1.53
C ASN A 212 14.38 2.90 2.49
N MET A 213 13.79 2.06 3.34
CA MET A 213 14.54 1.28 4.31
C MET A 213 15.42 0.24 3.61
N LEU A 214 16.56 -0.05 4.22
CA LEU A 214 17.53 -1.03 3.74
C LEU A 214 17.20 -2.43 4.27
N HIS A 215 17.70 -3.45 3.60
CA HIS A 215 17.66 -4.83 4.13
C HIS A 215 18.20 -4.93 5.54
N LEU A 216 17.52 -5.67 6.40
CA LEU A 216 18.04 -6.03 7.71
C LEU A 216 19.24 -6.99 7.56
N GLY A 217 20.33 -6.66 8.23
CA GLY A 217 21.53 -7.47 8.24
C GLY A 217 22.51 -7.24 7.08
N ASP A 218 22.07 -6.69 5.96
CA ASP A 218 22.95 -6.30 4.85
C ASP A 218 22.50 -5.00 4.16
N PRO A 219 22.92 -3.86 4.66
CA PRO A 219 22.60 -2.57 4.03
C PRO A 219 23.18 -2.41 2.61
N SER A 220 24.09 -3.25 2.19
CA SER A 220 24.68 -3.22 0.84
C SER A 220 23.87 -4.03 -0.19
N ALA A 221 22.95 -4.87 0.25
CA ALA A 221 22.06 -5.60 -0.65
C ALA A 221 21.21 -4.63 -1.48
N GLY A 222 20.98 -5.00 -2.72
CA GLY A 222 20.19 -4.20 -3.64
C GLY A 222 18.80 -3.90 -3.09
N ARG A 223 18.30 -2.72 -3.38
CA ARG A 223 16.96 -2.27 -3.01
C ARG A 223 16.24 -1.70 -4.22
N GLN A 224 14.95 -1.84 -4.23
CA GLN A 224 14.09 -1.16 -5.19
C GLN A 224 13.57 0.17 -4.60
N ALA A 225 13.09 0.13 -3.36
CA ALA A 225 12.71 1.30 -2.56
C ALA A 225 11.72 2.23 -3.28
N MET A 226 10.71 1.65 -3.93
CA MET A 226 9.69 2.38 -4.70
C MET A 226 8.51 2.75 -3.79
N GLY A 227 7.76 3.77 -4.17
CA GLY A 227 6.53 4.13 -3.47
C GLY A 227 5.41 3.14 -3.77
N ILE A 228 4.89 3.16 -5.00
CA ILE A 228 3.86 2.23 -5.50
C ILE A 228 4.42 1.53 -6.75
N ARG A 229 4.37 0.21 -6.75
CA ARG A 229 4.93 -0.63 -7.80
C ARG A 229 3.89 -1.55 -8.40
N MET A 230 3.80 -1.57 -9.72
CA MET A 230 3.05 -2.54 -10.51
C MET A 230 4.05 -3.39 -11.30
N GLU A 231 4.32 -4.61 -10.85
CA GLU A 231 5.36 -5.47 -11.40
C GLU A 231 4.84 -6.87 -11.71
N GLY A 232 5.14 -7.35 -12.88
CA GLY A 232 4.79 -8.72 -13.29
C GLY A 232 4.32 -8.80 -14.73
N PRO A 233 4.05 -10.01 -15.22
CA PRO A 233 3.65 -10.20 -16.62
C PRO A 233 2.27 -9.64 -16.94
N LYS A 234 1.41 -9.49 -15.95
CA LYS A 234 0.00 -9.10 -16.15
C LYS A 234 -0.57 -8.23 -15.02
N ALA A 235 0.21 -7.30 -14.49
CA ALA A 235 -0.32 -6.29 -13.58
C ALA A 235 -1.04 -5.20 -14.40
N ASP A 236 -2.22 -5.54 -14.94
CA ASP A 236 -2.96 -4.74 -15.91
C ASP A 236 -4.34 -4.27 -15.41
N HIS A 237 -4.90 -3.24 -16.06
CA HIS A 237 -6.20 -2.66 -15.72
C HIS A 237 -6.29 -2.14 -14.26
N ASN A 238 -5.16 -1.85 -13.62
CA ASN A 238 -5.16 -1.30 -12.26
C ASN A 238 -5.36 0.22 -12.30
N THR A 239 -5.95 0.75 -11.24
CA THR A 239 -6.13 2.18 -11.03
C THR A 239 -5.32 2.63 -9.82
N VAL A 240 -4.44 3.60 -10.01
CA VAL A 240 -3.68 4.28 -8.95
C VAL A 240 -4.11 5.75 -8.96
N SER A 241 -4.88 6.17 -7.95
CA SER A 241 -5.53 7.48 -7.98
C SER A 241 -5.56 8.17 -6.62
N GLY A 242 -5.34 9.49 -6.61
CA GLY A 242 -5.46 10.30 -5.41
C GLY A 242 -4.37 10.08 -4.36
N ASN A 243 -3.33 9.30 -4.66
CA ASN A 243 -2.29 9.01 -3.69
C ASN A 243 -1.28 10.14 -3.57
N THR A 244 -0.74 10.32 -2.37
CA THR A 244 0.44 11.17 -2.12
C THR A 244 1.64 10.27 -1.88
N VAL A 245 2.64 10.32 -2.78
CA VAL A 245 3.83 9.45 -2.77
C VAL A 245 5.07 10.32 -2.67
N THR A 246 5.81 10.20 -1.57
CA THR A 246 6.97 11.07 -1.30
C THR A 246 8.11 10.34 -0.62
N GLY A 247 9.34 10.80 -0.85
CA GLY A 247 10.51 10.31 -0.12
C GLY A 247 10.87 8.85 -0.39
N SER A 248 10.40 8.27 -1.49
CA SER A 248 10.81 6.92 -1.91
C SER A 248 12.30 6.88 -2.22
N GLY A 249 12.96 5.76 -1.96
CA GLY A 249 14.38 5.60 -2.26
C GLY A 249 14.69 5.65 -3.76
N ALA A 250 13.78 5.15 -4.58
CA ALA A 250 13.81 5.18 -6.05
C ALA A 250 12.54 5.86 -6.58
N ASP A 251 11.87 5.25 -7.58
CA ASP A 251 10.71 5.86 -8.22
C ASP A 251 9.50 5.98 -7.27
N GLY A 252 8.71 7.03 -7.44
CA GLY A 252 7.48 7.23 -6.68
C GLY A 252 6.41 6.22 -7.09
N ILE A 253 5.95 6.26 -8.35
CA ILE A 253 4.99 5.31 -8.91
C ILE A 253 5.61 4.68 -10.16
N VAL A 254 5.65 3.35 -10.23
CA VAL A 254 6.28 2.65 -11.35
C VAL A 254 5.45 1.51 -11.89
N VAL A 255 5.42 1.37 -13.21
CA VAL A 255 4.94 0.18 -13.94
C VAL A 255 6.14 -0.46 -14.60
N LEU A 256 6.48 -1.69 -14.18
CA LEU A 256 7.62 -2.41 -14.70
C LEU A 256 7.24 -3.90 -14.94
N PRO A 257 7.03 -4.31 -16.17
CA PRO A 257 6.83 -5.72 -16.46
C PRO A 257 8.14 -6.47 -16.26
N THR A 258 8.11 -7.44 -15.37
CA THR A 258 9.23 -8.39 -15.19
C THR A 258 8.84 -9.73 -15.80
N CYS A 259 9.19 -9.91 -17.07
CA CYS A 259 9.21 -11.21 -17.69
C CYS A 259 10.64 -11.53 -18.07
N ILE A 260 11.30 -12.35 -17.28
CA ILE A 260 12.64 -12.83 -17.61
C ILE A 260 12.49 -14.01 -18.57
N PRO A 261 12.90 -13.90 -19.84
CA PRO A 261 12.79 -14.97 -20.82
C PRO A 261 13.47 -16.24 -20.28
N GLY A 262 12.70 -17.33 -20.19
CA GLY A 262 13.19 -18.64 -19.75
C GLY A 262 13.09 -18.92 -18.25
N SER A 263 12.64 -17.98 -17.43
CA SER A 263 12.42 -18.21 -16.00
C SER A 263 11.01 -18.69 -15.67
N GLU A 264 10.02 -18.33 -16.50
CA GLU A 264 8.62 -18.73 -16.28
C GLU A 264 7.89 -19.00 -17.61
N PRO A 265 7.15 -20.12 -17.73
CA PRO A 265 6.36 -20.44 -18.94
C PRO A 265 5.25 -19.41 -19.20
N GLU A 266 4.84 -18.69 -18.18
CA GLU A 266 3.73 -17.72 -18.18
C GLU A 266 4.07 -16.43 -18.95
N CYS A 267 5.35 -16.13 -19.10
CA CYS A 267 5.81 -14.96 -19.86
C CYS A 267 5.75 -15.13 -21.37
N ALA A 268 5.72 -16.35 -21.88
CA ALA A 268 5.64 -16.62 -23.31
C ALA A 268 4.23 -16.32 -23.84
N GLY A 269 4.08 -15.20 -24.54
CA GLY A 269 2.81 -14.77 -25.13
C GLY A 269 1.89 -13.98 -24.20
N SER A 270 2.34 -13.59 -23.02
CA SER A 270 1.60 -12.67 -22.15
C SER A 270 1.62 -11.27 -22.73
N PRO A 271 0.48 -10.57 -22.79
CA PRO A 271 0.48 -9.15 -23.10
C PRO A 271 1.24 -8.40 -22.01
N PRO A 272 1.91 -7.28 -22.33
CA PRO A 272 2.55 -6.43 -21.35
C PRO A 272 1.54 -5.86 -20.36
N ASN A 273 2.02 -5.32 -19.23
CA ASN A 273 1.19 -4.58 -18.29
C ASN A 273 0.44 -3.45 -19.02
N GLN A 274 -0.85 -3.65 -19.27
CA GLN A 274 -1.66 -2.80 -20.14
C GLN A 274 -2.80 -2.14 -19.39
N HIS A 275 -3.29 -1.05 -20.00
CA HIS A 275 -4.53 -0.40 -19.57
C HIS A 275 -4.54 0.04 -18.10
N ASN A 276 -3.37 0.31 -17.49
CA ASN A 276 -3.31 0.89 -16.17
C ASN A 276 -3.66 2.37 -16.23
N LEU A 277 -4.32 2.86 -15.19
CA LEU A 277 -4.68 4.26 -15.02
C LEU A 277 -3.96 4.84 -13.80
N ILE A 278 -3.10 5.83 -14.03
CA ILE A 278 -2.40 6.59 -12.98
C ILE A 278 -2.92 8.02 -13.04
N THR A 279 -3.72 8.44 -12.07
CA THR A 279 -4.43 9.73 -12.18
C THR A 279 -4.56 10.44 -10.83
N ASN A 280 -4.50 11.77 -10.87
CA ASN A 280 -4.70 12.62 -9.69
C ASN A 280 -3.76 12.30 -8.51
N ASN A 281 -2.57 11.78 -8.77
CA ASN A 281 -1.59 11.52 -7.71
C ASN A 281 -0.63 12.71 -7.56
N ILE A 282 -0.08 12.85 -6.36
CA ILE A 282 1.07 13.70 -6.06
C ILE A 282 2.25 12.75 -5.84
N SER A 283 3.30 12.84 -6.68
CA SER A 283 4.49 11.99 -6.61
C SER A 283 5.75 12.84 -6.61
N ASN A 284 6.10 13.36 -5.44
CA ASN A 284 7.14 14.39 -5.27
C ASN A 284 8.30 13.89 -4.41
N ASP A 285 9.47 14.55 -4.53
CA ASP A 285 10.64 14.31 -3.67
C ASP A 285 11.12 12.85 -3.65
N ASN A 286 10.91 12.08 -4.72
CA ASN A 286 11.35 10.69 -4.81
C ASN A 286 12.78 10.59 -5.35
N GLY A 287 13.43 9.43 -5.13
CA GLY A 287 14.81 9.19 -5.52
C GLY A 287 15.83 9.50 -4.43
N THR A 288 15.45 9.46 -3.17
CA THR A 288 16.32 9.80 -2.02
C THR A 288 17.61 8.98 -1.95
N SER A 289 17.71 7.88 -2.71
CA SER A 289 18.91 7.06 -2.86
C SER A 289 19.83 7.52 -4.01
N GLY A 290 19.52 8.66 -4.62
CA GLY A 290 20.33 9.28 -5.66
C GLY A 290 19.77 9.16 -7.08
N ARG A 291 18.72 8.38 -7.31
CA ARG A 291 17.98 8.26 -8.58
C ARG A 291 16.53 7.88 -8.31
N GLY A 292 15.61 8.48 -9.03
CA GLY A 292 14.20 8.13 -9.00
C GLY A 292 13.36 9.16 -9.73
N ASP A 293 12.36 8.65 -10.43
CA ASP A 293 11.38 9.44 -11.15
C ASP A 293 10.10 9.58 -10.30
N GLY A 294 9.35 10.62 -10.54
CA GLY A 294 8.04 10.77 -9.90
C GLY A 294 7.09 9.65 -10.32
N ILE A 295 6.86 9.51 -11.64
CA ILE A 295 6.05 8.45 -12.24
C ILE A 295 6.84 7.86 -13.41
N ARG A 296 6.95 6.53 -13.47
CA ARG A 296 7.74 5.87 -14.50
C ARG A 296 7.03 4.68 -15.14
N LEU A 297 7.04 4.61 -16.47
CA LEU A 297 6.80 3.38 -17.22
C LEU A 297 8.16 2.85 -17.68
N PHE A 298 8.51 1.64 -17.27
CA PHE A 298 9.88 1.15 -17.46
C PHE A 298 9.94 -0.27 -18.00
N THR A 299 10.70 -0.50 -19.04
CA THR A 299 11.03 -1.83 -19.54
C THR A 299 12.34 -2.32 -18.93
N VAL A 300 12.28 -3.38 -18.14
CA VAL A 300 13.46 -3.99 -17.49
C VAL A 300 14.16 -4.95 -18.41
N ALA A 301 13.43 -5.79 -19.10
CA ALA A 301 13.95 -6.84 -19.98
C ALA A 301 13.02 -7.10 -21.17
N ASN A 302 13.62 -7.35 -22.34
CA ASN A 302 12.92 -7.73 -23.56
C ASN A 302 12.20 -9.10 -23.38
N PRO A 303 10.98 -9.33 -23.92
CA PRO A 303 10.32 -8.52 -24.93
C PRO A 303 9.12 -7.68 -24.44
N VAL A 304 8.93 -7.51 -23.15
CA VAL A 304 7.67 -7.00 -22.59
C VAL A 304 7.85 -5.56 -22.11
N ALA A 305 7.06 -4.65 -22.64
CA ALA A 305 7.05 -3.24 -22.24
C ALA A 305 5.64 -2.78 -21.88
N PRO A 306 5.46 -1.88 -20.89
CA PRO A 306 4.15 -1.31 -20.57
C PRO A 306 3.53 -0.64 -21.80
N ALA A 307 2.24 -0.91 -22.03
CA ALA A 307 1.51 -0.30 -23.15
C ALA A 307 0.09 0.12 -22.71
N HIS A 308 -0.54 0.97 -23.51
CA HIS A 308 -1.91 1.44 -23.31
C HIS A 308 -2.19 2.01 -21.91
N THR A 309 -1.16 2.40 -21.17
CA THR A 309 -1.29 3.01 -19.84
C THR A 309 -1.59 4.50 -20.00
N THR A 310 -2.50 5.00 -19.18
CA THR A 310 -2.83 6.43 -19.13
C THR A 310 -2.30 7.04 -17.83
N ILE A 311 -1.45 8.07 -17.96
CA ILE A 311 -0.94 8.90 -16.87
C ILE A 311 -1.56 10.29 -17.05
N ARG A 312 -2.44 10.70 -16.13
CA ARG A 312 -3.13 11.97 -16.32
C ARG A 312 -3.39 12.73 -15.03
N GLU A 313 -3.37 14.05 -15.12
CA GLU A 313 -3.76 14.93 -14.01
C GLU A 313 -2.95 14.66 -12.72
N ASN A 314 -1.68 14.24 -12.86
CA ASN A 314 -0.79 14.05 -11.73
C ASN A 314 0.13 15.26 -11.55
N VAL A 315 0.65 15.39 -10.32
CA VAL A 315 1.74 16.31 -9.97
C VAL A 315 2.98 15.47 -9.65
N ALA A 316 4.12 15.82 -10.29
CA ALA A 316 5.38 15.08 -10.14
C ALA A 316 6.57 16.05 -10.02
N ASP A 317 6.69 16.73 -8.87
CA ASP A 317 7.67 17.79 -8.64
C ASP A 317 8.87 17.30 -7.82
N GLU A 318 10.00 17.97 -8.00
CA GLU A 318 11.20 17.85 -7.16
C GLU A 318 11.76 16.43 -7.02
N ASN A 319 11.50 15.55 -8.00
CA ASN A 319 12.08 14.22 -8.02
C ASN A 319 13.55 14.25 -8.47
N GLN A 320 14.34 13.30 -7.99
CA GLN A 320 15.79 13.32 -8.19
C GLN A 320 16.21 13.17 -9.65
N THR A 321 15.41 12.50 -10.48
CA THR A 321 15.72 12.33 -11.91
C THR A 321 14.67 13.04 -12.77
N ASN A 322 13.54 12.40 -13.07
CA ASN A 322 12.51 13.01 -13.92
C ASN A 322 11.18 13.13 -13.16
N GLY A 323 10.32 14.03 -13.62
CA GLY A 323 8.95 14.11 -13.14
C GLY A 323 8.15 12.90 -13.63
N ILE A 324 7.92 12.82 -14.95
CA ILE A 324 7.25 11.68 -15.59
C ILE A 324 8.16 11.12 -16.67
N ALA A 325 8.44 9.81 -16.61
CA ALA A 325 9.36 9.14 -17.52
C ALA A 325 8.73 7.91 -18.20
N ILE A 326 9.01 7.76 -19.47
CA ILE A 326 8.81 6.53 -20.26
C ILE A 326 10.18 6.07 -20.73
N ASP A 327 10.68 4.94 -20.23
CA ASP A 327 12.09 4.54 -20.42
C ASP A 327 12.28 3.03 -20.50
N ALA A 328 13.46 2.61 -20.95
CA ALA A 328 13.85 1.20 -21.04
C ALA A 328 15.30 1.00 -20.59
N ALA A 329 15.57 -0.11 -19.93
CA ALA A 329 16.93 -0.51 -19.56
C ALA A 329 17.70 -1.02 -20.78
N GLY A 330 18.69 -0.22 -21.22
CA GLY A 330 19.61 -0.61 -22.30
C GLY A 330 19.04 -0.43 -23.71
N ASN A 331 19.95 -0.34 -24.68
CA ASN A 331 19.65 0.05 -26.07
C ASN A 331 18.89 -1.03 -26.89
N ASN A 332 18.73 -2.23 -26.37
CA ASN A 332 18.11 -3.36 -27.08
C ASN A 332 16.71 -3.73 -26.58
N ASN A 333 16.23 -3.04 -25.57
CA ASN A 333 14.86 -3.26 -25.06
C ASN A 333 13.89 -2.35 -25.80
N PRO A 334 12.70 -2.84 -26.18
CA PRO A 334 11.67 -1.96 -26.67
C PRO A 334 11.23 -1.04 -25.53
N GLY A 335 11.19 0.26 -25.79
CA GLY A 335 10.59 1.21 -24.86
C GLY A 335 9.07 1.01 -24.79
N PRO A 336 8.43 1.43 -23.69
CA PRO A 336 6.98 1.44 -23.58
C PRO A 336 6.34 2.29 -24.68
N THR A 337 5.30 1.77 -25.34
CA THR A 337 4.61 2.44 -26.46
C THR A 337 3.09 2.45 -26.26
N GLU A 338 2.41 3.25 -27.07
CA GLU A 338 0.94 3.37 -27.07
C GLU A 338 0.37 3.86 -25.72
N ASN A 339 1.20 4.56 -24.94
CA ASN A 339 0.81 5.16 -23.68
C ASN A 339 0.36 6.61 -23.87
N ARG A 340 -0.41 7.13 -22.92
CA ARG A 340 -0.93 8.50 -22.95
C ARG A 340 -0.55 9.25 -21.67
N VAL A 341 0.12 10.38 -21.82
CA VAL A 341 0.52 11.28 -20.73
C VAL A 341 -0.17 12.63 -20.94
N ILE A 342 -1.20 12.92 -20.14
CA ILE A 342 -2.15 13.99 -20.46
C ILE A 342 -2.43 14.87 -19.23
N GLY A 343 -2.25 16.20 -19.40
CA GLY A 343 -2.67 17.18 -18.39
C GLY A 343 -1.95 17.06 -17.05
N ASN A 344 -0.74 16.52 -17.03
CA ASN A 344 0.05 16.43 -15.81
C ASN A 344 0.87 17.71 -15.60
N SER A 345 1.27 17.98 -14.35
CA SER A 345 2.21 19.01 -13.98
C SER A 345 3.47 18.38 -13.41
N ALA A 346 4.63 18.84 -13.84
CA ALA A 346 5.91 18.43 -13.27
C ALA A 346 6.92 19.57 -13.34
N HIS A 347 7.57 19.87 -12.20
CA HIS A 347 8.50 20.98 -12.09
C HIS A 347 9.66 20.66 -11.16
N GLY A 348 10.83 21.28 -11.43
CA GLY A 348 11.97 21.25 -10.52
C GLY A 348 12.64 19.88 -10.39
N ASN A 349 12.42 18.98 -11.32
CA ASN A 349 13.02 17.65 -11.32
C ASN A 349 14.50 17.72 -11.74
N GLY A 350 15.30 16.77 -11.26
CA GLY A 350 16.76 16.82 -11.39
C GLY A 350 17.29 16.72 -12.82
N ALA A 351 16.57 16.05 -13.73
CA ALA A 351 16.93 15.95 -15.14
C ALA A 351 15.86 16.59 -16.05
N TYR A 352 14.69 15.97 -16.17
CA TYR A 352 13.61 16.48 -16.99
C TYR A 352 12.27 16.39 -16.25
N ASP A 353 11.37 17.33 -16.53
CA ASP A 353 9.99 17.24 -16.04
C ASP A 353 9.20 16.19 -16.81
N GLY A 354 9.44 16.10 -18.12
CA GLY A 354 8.93 15.04 -18.99
C GLY A 354 10.04 14.36 -19.78
N PHE A 355 10.10 13.04 -19.76
CA PHE A 355 11.13 12.25 -20.45
C PHE A 355 10.51 11.08 -21.23
N ASP A 356 10.81 10.96 -22.51
CA ASP A 356 10.52 9.78 -23.33
C ASP A 356 11.83 9.24 -23.90
N GLY A 357 12.24 8.05 -23.48
CA GLY A 357 13.44 7.36 -23.94
C GLY A 357 13.33 6.75 -25.32
N ASN A 358 12.11 6.71 -25.91
CA ASN A 358 11.94 6.19 -27.25
C ASN A 358 12.46 7.19 -28.31
N VAL A 359 13.06 6.65 -29.36
CA VAL A 359 13.34 7.44 -30.58
C VAL A 359 12.03 7.63 -31.34
N ASN A 360 11.41 8.79 -31.15
CA ASN A 360 10.05 9.07 -31.60
C ASN A 360 9.95 10.33 -32.48
N PRO A 361 10.58 10.34 -33.69
CA PRO A 361 10.61 11.54 -34.53
C PRO A 361 9.23 11.95 -35.08
N ARG A 362 8.24 11.04 -35.03
CA ARG A 362 6.88 11.28 -35.53
C ARG A 362 5.88 11.55 -34.40
N CYS A 363 6.29 11.46 -33.15
CA CYS A 363 5.42 11.56 -31.97
C CYS A 363 4.25 10.56 -31.98
N ASP A 364 4.49 9.36 -32.49
CA ASP A 364 3.50 8.30 -32.66
C ASP A 364 3.71 7.10 -31.71
N ALA A 365 4.82 7.03 -31.00
CA ALA A 365 5.08 5.97 -30.05
C ALA A 365 4.26 6.14 -28.75
N ASN A 366 4.21 7.35 -28.20
CA ASN A 366 3.41 7.72 -27.05
C ASN A 366 2.76 9.09 -27.28
N VAL A 367 1.62 9.33 -26.66
CA VAL A 367 0.89 10.60 -26.75
C VAL A 367 1.19 11.44 -25.53
N TRP A 368 1.73 12.63 -25.75
CA TRP A 368 1.98 13.64 -24.71
C TRP A 368 1.13 14.89 -25.02
N GLU A 369 0.16 15.23 -24.17
CA GLU A 369 -0.82 16.27 -24.48
C GLU A 369 -1.17 17.10 -23.25
N GLY A 370 -1.12 18.42 -23.38
CA GLY A 370 -1.64 19.36 -22.36
C GLY A 370 -0.90 19.32 -21.03
N ASN A 371 0.33 18.80 -21.00
CA ASN A 371 1.14 18.74 -19.80
C ASN A 371 1.82 20.09 -19.52
N ASP A 372 2.02 20.43 -18.25
CA ASP A 372 2.76 21.61 -17.79
C ASP A 372 4.18 21.17 -17.35
N PHE A 373 5.11 21.14 -18.31
CA PHE A 373 6.52 20.80 -18.13
C PHE A 373 7.41 21.95 -18.54
N ARG A 374 8.44 22.27 -17.75
CA ARG A 374 9.43 23.29 -18.08
C ARG A 374 10.66 22.73 -18.79
N SER A 375 10.97 21.46 -18.56
CA SER A 375 12.11 20.77 -19.15
C SER A 375 11.70 19.43 -19.73
N VAL A 376 12.04 19.18 -21.01
CA VAL A 376 11.74 17.93 -21.71
C VAL A 376 12.93 17.48 -22.53
N ASN A 377 13.09 16.15 -22.72
CA ASN A 377 14.21 15.62 -23.47
C ASN A 377 14.00 15.64 -24.99
N GLN A 378 12.78 15.74 -25.47
CA GLN A 378 12.48 15.78 -26.89
C GLN A 378 11.16 16.51 -27.19
N ARG A 379 11.03 16.95 -28.44
CA ARG A 379 9.92 17.76 -28.93
C ARG A 379 8.54 17.13 -28.69
N CYS A 380 8.42 15.83 -28.88
CA CYS A 380 7.12 15.14 -28.71
C CYS A 380 6.57 15.27 -27.30
N VAL A 381 7.44 15.36 -26.31
CA VAL A 381 7.07 15.47 -24.89
C VAL A 381 6.52 16.86 -24.56
N SER A 382 6.91 17.89 -25.32
CA SER A 382 6.34 19.25 -25.18
C SER A 382 4.93 19.41 -25.73
N GLY A 383 4.37 18.35 -26.35
CA GLY A 383 3.05 18.41 -26.99
C GLY A 383 3.05 19.16 -28.33
N GLU A 384 4.22 19.55 -28.85
CA GLU A 384 4.29 20.15 -30.16
C GLU A 384 4.06 19.11 -31.27
N PRO A 385 3.22 19.40 -32.29
CA PRO A 385 2.95 18.45 -33.36
C PRO A 385 4.23 18.13 -34.17
N ALA A 386 4.31 16.91 -34.70
CA ALA A 386 5.37 16.53 -35.63
C ALA A 386 5.45 17.55 -36.77
N PRO A 387 6.66 17.88 -37.29
CA PRO A 387 6.77 18.72 -38.48
C PRO A 387 6.00 18.08 -39.63
N ALA A 388 5.16 18.89 -40.30
CA ALA A 388 4.43 18.39 -41.48
C ALA A 388 5.45 17.79 -42.44
N SER A 389 5.23 16.54 -42.85
CA SER A 389 6.03 15.88 -43.84
C SER A 389 5.85 16.61 -45.18
N GLY A 390 6.78 17.53 -45.55
CA GLY A 390 6.72 18.19 -46.84
C GLY A 390 7.10 19.67 -46.79
N SER A 391 8.37 19.97 -46.68
CA SER A 391 9.02 21.03 -47.44
C SER A 391 10.51 20.68 -47.59
N ARG A 392 10.86 19.84 -48.54
CA ARG A 392 12.15 20.02 -49.17
C ARG A 392 12.08 21.37 -49.85
N SER A 393 12.67 22.35 -49.28
CA SER A 393 13.12 23.49 -50.05
C SER A 393 14.25 22.99 -50.94
N ASP A 394 13.95 22.73 -52.18
CA ASP A 394 14.92 22.74 -53.24
C ASP A 394 15.50 24.16 -53.32
N GLU A 395 16.63 24.38 -52.66
CA GLU A 395 17.52 25.50 -52.99
C GLU A 395 18.63 24.96 -53.91
N VAL A 396 18.58 25.45 -55.12
CA VAL A 396 19.55 25.36 -56.18
C VAL A 396 20.87 26.06 -55.83
#